data_4f52ead637ce3e944e3d3fb4fb6d64c8
#
_entry.id   4f52ead637ce3e944e3d3fb4fb6d64c8
#
_cell.length_a   1.000
_cell.length_b   1.000
_cell.length_c   1.000
_cell.angle_alpha   90.00
_cell.angle_beta   90.00
_cell.angle_gamma   90.00
#
_symmetry.space_group_name_H-M   'P 1'
#
loop_
_entity.id
_entity.type
_entity.pdbx_description
1 polymer ?
#
loop_
_entity_poly.entity_id
_entity_poly.type
_entity_poly.pdbx_seq_one_letter_code
_entity_poly.pdbx_strand_id
1 'polypeptide(L)'
;MNIKEAKQELLQTIQVYTRKDSNGHYLLPSVRQRPILLIGPPGIGKTAIMEQAARECGIGLVAYTITHHTRQSAVGLPVIVKKNFQGKEYSVTEYTMSEIIASVYEKIEETGRKEGILFIDEINCVSETLVPTMLQFLQNKTFGTHPVPSGWIIAAAGNPVEYNKSAREFDIVTLDRVKRIDIEPDLNVWKEYASAKGLHPSVLSYLSLKREHFYHIENTADRICFVTARGWEDLSAILYGYEDMHFAPDENLIRQYLQDEEIARDFGAYYQLYAKYRQDYRIPEILSGSLDESVVESLCTLAAHAPTDERLTVAGLLLDGWNSLFLKFREEDQFAVALQSVLRQARASLLEGNTLDAFTEQYRTSQKIRLENHLLDRMETDCTERIARILEQSLSRTQQERISAPEAVIAILRHALEENVKIRQDTVNRTSLALHLGFSFAESAFGDGPEILFLISDLSHNANAVSFISHFGCEEYFRFNKKLKFQEERQNLLQEIDSVIRTV
;
A
#
# COMPACT_ATOMS: atom_id res chain seq x y z
N MET A 1 15.95 -7.06 3.26
CA MET A 1 15.24 -6.59 2.02
C MET A 1 14.15 -5.60 2.38
N ASN A 2 13.70 -4.76 1.43
CA ASN A 2 12.60 -3.84 1.69
C ASN A 2 11.23 -4.55 1.63
N ILE A 3 10.16 -3.86 2.05
CA ILE A 3 8.81 -4.44 2.14
C ILE A 3 8.22 -4.84 0.78
N LYS A 4 8.59 -4.17 -0.31
CA LYS A 4 8.13 -4.48 -1.68
C LYS A 4 8.77 -5.77 -2.20
N GLU A 5 10.07 -5.95 -1.96
CA GLU A 5 10.79 -7.19 -2.27
C GLU A 5 10.25 -8.35 -1.44
N ALA A 6 10.00 -8.13 -0.14
CA ALA A 6 9.40 -9.13 0.74
C ALA A 6 8.02 -9.58 0.26
N LYS A 7 7.18 -8.63 -0.19
CA LYS A 7 5.88 -8.94 -0.81
C LYS A 7 6.03 -9.77 -2.07
N GLN A 8 6.96 -9.42 -2.96
CA GLN A 8 7.22 -10.17 -4.20
C GLN A 8 7.64 -11.61 -3.90
N GLU A 9 8.55 -11.79 -2.94
CA GLU A 9 9.02 -13.10 -2.50
C GLU A 9 7.87 -13.93 -1.87
N LEU A 10 6.98 -13.27 -1.13
CA LEU A 10 5.78 -13.87 -0.56
C LEU A 10 4.83 -14.37 -1.67
N LEU A 11 4.52 -13.54 -2.68
CA LEU A 11 3.68 -13.90 -3.82
C LEU A 11 4.22 -15.11 -4.58
N GLN A 12 5.52 -15.11 -4.89
CA GLN A 12 6.18 -16.24 -5.56
C GLN A 12 6.11 -17.52 -4.72
N THR A 13 6.32 -17.40 -3.39
CA THR A 13 6.23 -18.55 -2.48
C THR A 13 4.81 -19.11 -2.44
N ILE A 14 3.78 -18.26 -2.37
CA ILE A 14 2.38 -18.68 -2.40
C ILE A 14 2.07 -19.43 -3.70
N GLN A 15 2.48 -18.88 -4.85
CA GLN A 15 2.26 -19.52 -6.15
C GLN A 15 2.92 -20.90 -6.25
N VAL A 16 4.16 -21.06 -5.73
CA VAL A 16 4.85 -22.36 -5.70
C VAL A 16 4.15 -23.35 -4.78
N TYR A 17 3.71 -22.90 -3.59
CA TYR A 17 3.09 -23.78 -2.58
C TYR A 17 1.66 -24.21 -2.94
N THR A 18 0.94 -23.40 -3.70
CA THR A 18 -0.42 -23.70 -4.17
C THR A 18 -0.47 -24.36 -5.54
N ARG A 19 0.69 -24.55 -6.20
CA ARG A 19 0.75 -25.19 -7.51
C ARG A 19 0.33 -26.66 -7.45
N LYS A 20 -0.56 -27.06 -8.40
CA LYS A 20 -1.11 -28.43 -8.49
C LYS A 20 -0.65 -29.13 -9.76
N ASP A 21 -0.66 -30.45 -9.70
CA ASP A 21 -0.49 -31.31 -10.87
C ASP A 21 -1.80 -31.44 -11.69
N SER A 22 -1.76 -32.21 -12.77
CA SER A 22 -2.93 -32.47 -13.62
C SER A 22 -4.07 -33.21 -12.89
N ASN A 23 -3.80 -33.83 -11.76
CA ASN A 23 -4.77 -34.59 -10.94
C ASN A 23 -5.34 -33.73 -9.78
N GLY A 24 -4.91 -32.48 -9.67
CA GLY A 24 -5.35 -31.57 -8.60
C GLY A 24 -4.60 -31.71 -7.27
N HIS A 25 -3.52 -32.48 -7.20
CA HIS A 25 -2.69 -32.61 -6.01
C HIS A 25 -1.61 -31.54 -5.98
N TYR A 26 -1.31 -31.01 -4.79
CA TYR A 26 -0.22 -30.04 -4.63
C TYR A 26 1.14 -30.68 -4.98
N LEU A 27 1.88 -30.02 -5.86
CA LEU A 27 3.22 -30.50 -6.27
C LEU A 27 4.20 -30.53 -5.09
N LEU A 28 4.08 -29.58 -4.17
CA LEU A 28 4.84 -29.55 -2.94
C LEU A 28 3.92 -29.90 -1.77
N PRO A 29 4.04 -31.11 -1.17
CA PRO A 29 3.22 -31.50 -0.02
C PRO A 29 3.38 -30.53 1.15
N SER A 30 2.30 -30.31 1.91
CA SER A 30 2.27 -29.35 3.03
C SER A 30 3.41 -29.57 4.04
N VAL A 31 3.82 -30.83 4.28
CA VAL A 31 4.94 -31.18 5.18
C VAL A 31 6.29 -30.62 4.71
N ARG A 32 6.47 -30.43 3.41
CA ARG A 32 7.70 -29.84 2.82
C ARG A 32 7.65 -28.34 2.63
N GLN A 33 6.50 -27.73 2.80
CA GLN A 33 6.34 -26.28 2.73
C GLN A 33 6.85 -25.67 4.04
N ARG A 34 7.93 -24.91 4.00
CA ARG A 34 8.43 -24.19 5.18
C ARG A 34 7.48 -23.05 5.55
N PRO A 35 7.06 -22.89 6.81
CA PRO A 35 6.35 -21.70 7.25
C PRO A 35 7.18 -20.45 6.95
N ILE A 36 6.51 -19.38 6.51
CA ILE A 36 7.16 -18.10 6.21
C ILE A 36 7.31 -17.33 7.52
N LEU A 37 8.48 -16.81 7.81
CA LEU A 37 8.75 -16.00 9.00
C LEU A 37 9.28 -14.63 8.58
N LEU A 38 8.45 -13.60 8.77
CA LEU A 38 8.82 -12.20 8.55
C LEU A 38 9.42 -11.62 9.83
N ILE A 39 10.65 -11.18 9.77
CA ILE A 39 11.33 -10.48 10.88
C ILE A 39 11.62 -9.05 10.42
N GLY A 40 11.23 -8.07 11.22
CA GLY A 40 11.50 -6.68 10.91
C GLY A 40 10.95 -5.74 11.96
N PRO A 41 11.37 -4.47 11.96
CA PRO A 41 10.98 -3.48 12.95
C PRO A 41 9.45 -3.26 12.99
N PRO A 42 8.90 -2.70 14.08
CA PRO A 42 7.48 -2.40 14.19
C PRO A 42 7.05 -1.31 13.19
N GLY A 43 5.79 -1.34 12.75
CA GLY A 43 5.20 -0.28 11.94
C GLY A 43 5.63 -0.22 10.47
N ILE A 44 6.37 -1.22 9.94
CA ILE A 44 6.83 -1.26 8.53
C ILE A 44 5.86 -1.94 7.55
N GLY A 45 4.70 -2.42 8.02
CA GLY A 45 3.67 -2.99 7.14
C GLY A 45 3.69 -4.51 6.97
N LYS A 46 4.31 -5.29 7.87
CA LYS A 46 4.36 -6.77 7.80
C LYS A 46 2.97 -7.41 7.64
N THR A 47 1.99 -6.97 8.42
CA THR A 47 0.60 -7.46 8.35
C THR A 47 -0.07 -7.03 7.05
N ALA A 48 0.15 -5.78 6.63
CA ALA A 48 -0.43 -5.24 5.40
C ALA A 48 -0.02 -6.00 4.13
N ILE A 49 1.25 -6.47 4.03
CA ILE A 49 1.68 -7.25 2.86
C ILE A 49 1.05 -8.64 2.82
N MET A 50 0.68 -9.23 3.97
CA MET A 50 -0.06 -10.50 4.02
C MET A 50 -1.47 -10.33 3.45
N GLU A 51 -2.17 -9.26 3.82
CA GLU A 51 -3.49 -8.92 3.28
C GLU A 51 -3.43 -8.68 1.76
N GLN A 52 -2.45 -7.89 1.31
CA GLN A 52 -2.25 -7.62 -0.11
C GLN A 52 -1.94 -8.89 -0.90
N ALA A 53 -1.05 -9.75 -0.38
CA ALA A 53 -0.68 -10.99 -1.05
C ALA A 53 -1.85 -11.99 -1.14
N ALA A 54 -2.64 -12.12 -0.08
CA ALA A 54 -3.83 -12.96 -0.09
C ALA A 54 -4.87 -12.46 -1.12
N ARG A 55 -5.06 -11.14 -1.20
CA ARG A 55 -5.95 -10.50 -2.18
C ARG A 55 -5.47 -10.72 -3.61
N GLU A 56 -4.19 -10.45 -3.90
CA GLU A 56 -3.61 -10.59 -5.24
C GLU A 56 -3.60 -12.05 -5.73
N CYS A 57 -3.38 -13.01 -4.83
CA CYS A 57 -3.47 -14.43 -5.15
C CYS A 57 -4.90 -14.98 -5.16
N GLY A 58 -5.89 -14.20 -4.73
CA GLY A 58 -7.28 -14.64 -4.66
C GLY A 58 -7.55 -15.73 -3.62
N ILE A 59 -6.76 -15.85 -2.56
CA ILE A 59 -6.84 -16.87 -1.51
C ILE A 59 -7.38 -16.30 -0.20
N GLY A 60 -7.76 -17.17 0.73
CA GLY A 60 -8.23 -16.77 2.06
C GLY A 60 -7.10 -16.23 2.95
N LEU A 61 -7.45 -15.40 3.92
CA LEU A 61 -6.54 -14.96 4.98
C LEU A 61 -7.24 -15.10 6.34
N VAL A 62 -6.55 -15.74 7.28
CA VAL A 62 -6.87 -15.74 8.70
C VAL A 62 -5.68 -15.18 9.44
N ALA A 63 -5.85 -14.07 10.16
CA ALA A 63 -4.80 -13.40 10.90
C ALA A 63 -5.07 -13.47 12.41
N TYR A 64 -4.06 -13.90 13.14
CA TYR A 64 -4.08 -14.02 14.60
C TYR A 64 -2.91 -13.30 15.24
N THR A 65 -3.20 -12.53 16.30
CA THR A 65 -2.18 -12.00 17.21
C THR A 65 -2.07 -12.96 18.40
N ILE A 66 -0.96 -13.67 18.49
CA ILE A 66 -0.82 -14.80 19.41
C ILE A 66 -0.58 -14.37 20.87
N THR A 67 -0.20 -13.12 21.13
CA THR A 67 0.12 -12.61 22.48
C THR A 67 -1.03 -12.68 23.47
N HIS A 68 -2.27 -12.67 23.00
CA HIS A 68 -3.48 -12.76 23.83
C HIS A 68 -3.91 -14.21 24.12
N HIS A 69 -3.25 -15.20 23.52
CA HIS A 69 -3.62 -16.60 23.68
C HIS A 69 -2.88 -17.27 24.83
N THR A 70 -3.62 -18.07 25.59
CA THR A 70 -3.05 -19.02 26.55
C THR A 70 -2.73 -20.34 25.85
N ARG A 71 -1.94 -21.21 26.49
CA ARG A 71 -1.69 -22.54 25.94
C ARG A 71 -2.99 -23.32 25.71
N GLN A 72 -4.00 -23.15 26.57
CA GLN A 72 -5.28 -23.84 26.47
C GLN A 72 -6.11 -23.35 25.28
N SER A 73 -6.16 -22.05 25.01
CA SER A 73 -6.88 -21.53 23.84
C SER A 73 -6.16 -21.87 22.52
N ALA A 74 -4.82 -21.90 22.52
CA ALA A 74 -4.06 -22.22 21.32
C ALA A 74 -4.09 -23.73 20.95
N VAL A 75 -4.04 -24.63 21.94
CA VAL A 75 -3.99 -26.10 21.72
C VAL A 75 -5.39 -26.75 21.77
N GLY A 76 -6.33 -26.12 22.43
CA GLY A 76 -7.62 -26.68 22.78
C GLY A 76 -7.68 -27.20 24.24
N LEU A 77 -8.87 -27.49 24.73
CA LEU A 77 -9.10 -28.02 26.06
C LEU A 77 -8.99 -29.55 26.08
N PRO A 78 -8.35 -30.13 27.08
CA PRO A 78 -8.33 -31.59 27.22
C PRO A 78 -9.72 -32.11 27.56
N VAL A 79 -10.19 -33.12 26.83
CA VAL A 79 -11.45 -33.84 27.04
C VAL A 79 -11.16 -35.33 27.21
N ILE A 80 -11.79 -35.96 28.18
CA ILE A 80 -11.65 -37.40 28.38
C ILE A 80 -12.71 -38.11 27.53
N VAL A 81 -12.22 -38.92 26.58
CA VAL A 81 -13.04 -39.76 25.71
C VAL A 81 -12.75 -41.25 25.99
N LYS A 82 -13.76 -42.09 25.89
CA LYS A 82 -13.59 -43.53 26.01
C LYS A 82 -13.32 -44.12 24.62
N LYS A 83 -12.23 -44.86 24.51
CA LYS A 83 -11.83 -45.58 23.28
C LYS A 83 -11.63 -47.05 23.54
N ASN A 84 -12.03 -47.88 22.61
CA ASN A 84 -11.84 -49.34 22.69
C ASN A 84 -10.58 -49.69 21.87
N PHE A 85 -9.60 -50.27 22.54
CA PHE A 85 -8.40 -50.83 21.94
C PHE A 85 -8.33 -52.33 22.24
N GLN A 86 -8.34 -53.16 21.22
CA GLN A 86 -8.26 -54.63 21.34
C GLN A 86 -9.32 -55.25 22.28
N GLY A 87 -10.55 -54.68 22.23
CA GLY A 87 -11.66 -55.15 23.03
C GLY A 87 -11.70 -54.66 24.50
N LYS A 88 -10.76 -53.79 24.90
CA LYS A 88 -10.76 -53.14 26.22
C LYS A 88 -11.01 -51.66 26.11
N GLU A 89 -11.85 -51.14 27.00
CA GLU A 89 -12.18 -49.71 27.07
C GLU A 89 -11.12 -48.96 27.87
N TYR A 90 -10.60 -47.90 27.31
CA TYR A 90 -9.62 -47.02 27.94
C TYR A 90 -10.13 -45.56 27.90
N SER A 91 -9.87 -44.82 28.98
CA SER A 91 -10.06 -43.39 29.01
C SER A 91 -8.84 -42.73 28.40
N VAL A 92 -9.03 -41.98 27.32
CA VAL A 92 -7.96 -41.29 26.57
C VAL A 92 -8.23 -39.79 26.63
N THR A 93 -7.20 -39.01 26.82
CA THR A 93 -7.28 -37.55 26.73
C THR A 93 -7.13 -37.13 25.25
N GLU A 94 -8.14 -36.46 24.75
CA GLU A 94 -8.12 -35.75 23.46
C GLU A 94 -8.21 -34.25 23.71
N TYR A 95 -7.81 -33.45 22.72
CA TYR A 95 -7.96 -32.02 22.79
C TYR A 95 -9.05 -31.57 21.84
N THR A 96 -9.87 -30.59 22.28
CA THR A 96 -10.80 -29.90 21.39
C THR A 96 -10.04 -29.20 20.29
N MET A 97 -10.69 -28.93 19.16
CA MET A 97 -10.07 -28.12 18.11
C MET A 97 -9.73 -26.73 18.67
N SER A 98 -8.53 -26.23 18.36
CA SER A 98 -8.14 -24.89 18.73
C SER A 98 -8.92 -23.85 17.93
N GLU A 99 -9.15 -22.69 18.52
CA GLU A 99 -9.80 -21.55 17.87
C GLU A 99 -9.08 -21.15 16.59
N ILE A 100 -7.74 -21.18 16.58
CA ILE A 100 -6.90 -20.85 15.43
C ILE A 100 -7.20 -21.78 14.23
N ILE A 101 -7.35 -23.09 14.48
CA ILE A 101 -7.67 -24.04 13.41
C ILE A 101 -9.15 -23.93 13.02
N ALA A 102 -10.05 -23.73 13.99
CA ALA A 102 -11.49 -23.56 13.72
C ALA A 102 -11.74 -22.38 12.79
N SER A 103 -11.09 -21.23 13.00
CA SER A 103 -11.23 -20.04 12.14
C SER A 103 -10.76 -20.27 10.71
N VAL A 104 -9.81 -21.17 10.49
CA VAL A 104 -9.44 -21.56 9.12
C VAL A 104 -10.60 -22.29 8.43
N TYR A 105 -11.27 -23.23 9.13
CA TYR A 105 -12.44 -23.93 8.59
C TYR A 105 -13.62 -22.99 8.38
N GLU A 106 -13.90 -22.09 9.32
CA GLU A 106 -14.94 -21.06 9.20
C GLU A 106 -14.69 -20.20 7.97
N LYS A 107 -13.43 -19.78 7.75
CA LYS A 107 -13.06 -18.99 6.58
C LYS A 107 -13.22 -19.73 5.26
N ILE A 108 -12.98 -21.04 5.24
CA ILE A 108 -13.25 -21.90 4.08
C ILE A 108 -14.76 -21.96 3.79
N GLU A 109 -15.59 -22.13 4.84
CA GLU A 109 -17.03 -22.19 4.70
C GLU A 109 -17.64 -20.86 4.25
N GLU A 110 -17.19 -19.74 4.82
CA GLU A 110 -17.62 -18.39 4.45
C GLU A 110 -17.29 -18.02 2.99
N THR A 111 -16.07 -18.32 2.54
CA THR A 111 -15.55 -17.81 1.26
C THR A 111 -15.59 -18.85 0.14
N GLY A 112 -15.77 -20.13 0.46
CA GLY A 112 -15.65 -21.24 -0.48
C GLY A 112 -14.20 -21.49 -0.95
N ARG A 113 -13.21 -20.75 -0.43
CA ARG A 113 -11.81 -20.83 -0.84
C ARG A 113 -11.08 -21.92 -0.08
N LYS A 114 -10.57 -22.90 -0.82
CA LYS A 114 -9.82 -24.02 -0.23
C LYS A 114 -8.36 -23.66 0.06
N GLU A 115 -7.86 -22.55 -0.46
CA GLU A 115 -6.49 -22.09 -0.30
C GLU A 115 -6.45 -20.78 0.48
N GLY A 116 -5.41 -20.62 1.32
CA GLY A 116 -5.30 -19.45 2.15
C GLY A 116 -3.96 -19.33 2.89
N ILE A 117 -3.83 -18.25 3.65
CA ILE A 117 -2.74 -17.98 4.57
C ILE A 117 -3.29 -17.98 5.98
N LEU A 118 -2.70 -18.77 6.86
CA LEU A 118 -2.84 -18.64 8.32
C LEU A 118 -1.65 -17.79 8.80
N PHE A 119 -1.92 -16.54 9.11
CA PHE A 119 -0.92 -15.57 9.56
C PHE A 119 -0.95 -15.41 11.07
N ILE A 120 0.21 -15.60 11.70
CA ILE A 120 0.38 -15.47 13.15
C ILE A 120 1.32 -14.28 13.41
N ASP A 121 0.75 -13.21 13.93
CA ASP A 121 1.51 -12.00 14.27
C ASP A 121 2.10 -12.10 15.68
N GLU A 122 3.24 -11.41 15.89
CA GLU A 122 3.99 -11.34 17.15
C GLU A 122 4.42 -12.70 17.71
N ILE A 123 4.76 -13.65 16.82
CA ILE A 123 5.04 -15.04 17.21
C ILE A 123 6.19 -15.20 18.21
N ASN A 124 7.11 -14.26 18.26
CA ASN A 124 8.24 -14.28 19.20
C ASN A 124 7.99 -13.51 20.52
N CYS A 125 6.78 -12.96 20.69
CA CYS A 125 6.35 -12.26 21.92
C CYS A 125 5.43 -13.12 22.80
N VAL A 126 5.31 -14.41 22.51
CA VAL A 126 4.45 -15.34 23.26
C VAL A 126 4.98 -15.65 24.65
N SER A 127 4.09 -16.03 25.57
CA SER A 127 4.48 -16.46 26.92
C SER A 127 5.42 -17.70 26.88
N GLU A 128 6.30 -17.83 27.86
CA GLU A 128 7.25 -18.95 27.94
C GLU A 128 6.60 -20.32 27.84
N THR A 129 5.41 -20.46 28.40
CA THR A 129 4.64 -21.70 28.40
C THR A 129 4.08 -22.05 27.01
N LEU A 130 3.91 -21.04 26.14
CA LEU A 130 3.36 -21.23 24.80
C LEU A 130 4.44 -21.41 23.72
N VAL A 131 5.66 -20.87 23.93
CA VAL A 131 6.77 -20.97 22.96
C VAL A 131 6.97 -22.39 22.43
N PRO A 132 7.13 -23.44 23.26
CA PRO A 132 7.36 -24.80 22.73
C PRO A 132 6.22 -25.30 21.85
N THR A 133 4.99 -24.91 22.19
CA THR A 133 3.79 -25.29 21.43
C THR A 133 3.75 -24.61 20.07
N MET A 134 4.10 -23.33 20.02
CA MET A 134 4.16 -22.56 18.77
C MET A 134 5.29 -23.06 17.85
N LEU A 135 6.44 -23.39 18.42
CA LEU A 135 7.54 -23.98 17.65
C LEU A 135 7.13 -25.35 17.08
N GLN A 136 6.47 -26.18 17.89
CA GLN A 136 5.94 -27.47 17.43
C GLN A 136 4.87 -27.27 16.33
N PHE A 137 4.01 -26.25 16.46
CA PHE A 137 3.02 -25.92 15.45
C PHE A 137 3.68 -25.52 14.11
N LEU A 138 4.67 -24.64 14.15
CA LEU A 138 5.42 -24.27 12.93
C LEU A 138 6.06 -25.48 12.26
N GLN A 139 6.56 -26.45 13.04
CA GLN A 139 7.21 -27.65 12.52
C GLN A 139 6.22 -28.66 11.95
N ASN A 140 5.18 -28.99 12.71
CA ASN A 140 4.28 -30.10 12.41
C ASN A 140 2.98 -29.64 11.72
N LYS A 141 2.70 -28.34 11.72
CA LYS A 141 1.45 -27.73 11.19
C LYS A 141 0.20 -28.29 11.85
N THR A 142 0.31 -28.64 13.13
CA THR A 142 -0.79 -29.20 13.92
C THR A 142 -0.85 -28.52 15.28
N PHE A 143 -2.06 -28.24 15.74
CA PHE A 143 -2.33 -27.97 17.14
C PHE A 143 -3.02 -29.18 17.76
N GLY A 144 -2.38 -29.81 18.76
CA GLY A 144 -2.84 -31.09 19.29
C GLY A 144 -2.92 -32.16 18.20
N THR A 145 -4.11 -32.70 17.96
CA THR A 145 -4.39 -33.67 16.89
C THR A 145 -4.94 -33.07 15.61
N HIS A 146 -5.17 -31.76 15.56
CA HIS A 146 -5.84 -31.08 14.46
C HIS A 146 -4.81 -30.40 13.53
N PRO A 147 -4.67 -30.88 12.28
CA PRO A 147 -3.78 -30.29 11.30
C PRO A 147 -4.41 -29.04 10.66
N VAL A 148 -3.55 -28.14 10.19
CA VAL A 148 -3.97 -27.07 9.27
C VAL A 148 -4.45 -27.69 7.96
N PRO A 149 -5.60 -27.27 7.40
CA PRO A 149 -6.13 -27.82 6.15
C PRO A 149 -5.13 -27.72 4.99
N SER A 150 -5.12 -28.71 4.11
CA SER A 150 -4.28 -28.69 2.91
C SER A 150 -4.62 -27.49 2.04
N GLY A 151 -3.59 -26.80 1.52
CA GLY A 151 -3.75 -25.55 0.75
C GLY A 151 -3.61 -24.30 1.61
N TRP A 152 -3.56 -24.42 2.94
CA TRP A 152 -3.31 -23.30 3.83
C TRP A 152 -1.85 -23.22 4.21
N ILE A 153 -1.24 -22.06 3.92
CA ILE A 153 0.16 -21.76 4.15
C ILE A 153 0.28 -21.08 5.51
N ILE A 154 1.23 -21.54 6.34
CA ILE A 154 1.52 -20.84 7.60
C ILE A 154 2.51 -19.72 7.32
N ALA A 155 2.17 -18.52 7.73
CA ALA A 155 3.05 -17.37 7.79
C ALA A 155 3.05 -16.79 9.20
N ALA A 156 4.17 -16.27 9.64
CA ALA A 156 4.31 -15.66 10.94
C ALA A 156 5.11 -14.35 10.83
N ALA A 157 4.88 -13.42 11.75
CA ALA A 157 5.69 -12.22 11.87
C ALA A 157 6.21 -12.05 13.31
N GLY A 158 7.38 -11.45 13.42
CA GLY A 158 7.99 -11.09 14.69
C GLY A 158 8.78 -9.79 14.58
N ASN A 159 9.09 -9.21 15.72
CA ASN A 159 9.96 -8.06 15.83
C ASN A 159 11.34 -8.50 16.35
N PRO A 160 12.44 -7.89 15.90
CA PRO A 160 13.74 -8.08 16.53
C PRO A 160 13.71 -7.72 18.02
N VAL A 161 14.54 -8.40 18.81
CA VAL A 161 14.57 -8.24 20.29
C VAL A 161 14.94 -6.81 20.71
N GLU A 162 15.65 -6.08 19.87
CA GLU A 162 16.06 -4.69 20.11
C GLU A 162 14.87 -3.74 20.24
N TYR A 163 13.75 -4.07 19.57
CA TYR A 163 12.55 -3.22 19.52
C TYR A 163 11.44 -3.65 20.49
N ASN A 164 11.53 -4.86 21.05
CA ASN A 164 10.51 -5.36 21.94
C ASN A 164 11.14 -6.24 23.03
N LYS A 165 11.12 -5.76 24.28
CA LYS A 165 11.67 -6.49 25.44
C LYS A 165 11.01 -7.85 25.70
N SER A 166 9.78 -8.05 25.20
CA SER A 166 9.07 -9.33 25.29
C SER A 166 9.43 -10.28 24.16
N ALA A 167 10.08 -9.78 23.11
CA ALA A 167 10.51 -10.60 21.97
C ALA A 167 11.69 -11.50 22.36
N ARG A 168 11.70 -12.69 21.81
CA ARG A 168 12.77 -13.67 22.02
C ARG A 168 13.41 -14.06 20.69
N GLU A 169 14.66 -14.39 20.72
CA GLU A 169 15.34 -14.96 19.58
C GLU A 169 14.89 -16.40 19.34
N PHE A 170 14.78 -16.76 18.07
CA PHE A 170 14.54 -18.14 17.68
C PHE A 170 15.87 -18.92 17.70
N ASP A 171 15.81 -20.15 18.16
CA ASP A 171 16.95 -21.07 18.10
C ASP A 171 17.24 -21.51 16.64
N ILE A 172 18.45 -22.01 16.41
CA ILE A 172 18.90 -22.46 15.10
C ILE A 172 17.99 -23.58 14.56
N VAL A 173 17.48 -24.45 15.44
CA VAL A 173 16.61 -25.57 15.06
C VAL A 173 15.29 -25.09 14.47
N THR A 174 14.74 -24.02 15.04
CA THR A 174 13.52 -23.37 14.52
C THR A 174 13.81 -22.64 13.21
N LEU A 175 14.90 -21.86 13.16
CA LEU A 175 15.27 -21.10 11.96
C LEU A 175 15.56 -22.00 10.76
N ASP A 176 16.12 -23.19 10.96
CA ASP A 176 16.34 -24.17 9.87
C ASP A 176 15.03 -24.70 9.27
N ARG A 177 13.91 -24.60 9.97
CA ARG A 177 12.60 -25.15 9.56
C ARG A 177 11.64 -24.12 8.97
N VAL A 178 11.99 -22.85 9.02
CA VAL A 178 11.19 -21.75 8.48
C VAL A 178 11.87 -21.13 7.26
N LYS A 179 11.10 -20.41 6.45
CA LYS A 179 11.59 -19.51 5.41
C LYS A 179 11.64 -18.10 6.01
N ARG A 180 12.82 -17.71 6.51
CA ARG A 180 13.03 -16.41 7.14
C ARG A 180 13.21 -15.32 6.07
N ILE A 181 12.52 -14.21 6.27
CA ILE A 181 12.57 -13.00 5.45
C ILE A 181 12.81 -11.82 6.41
N ASP A 182 13.98 -11.22 6.33
CA ASP A 182 14.34 -10.04 7.12
C ASP A 182 13.95 -8.78 6.34
N ILE A 183 13.15 -7.91 6.98
CA ILE A 183 12.59 -6.71 6.36
C ILE A 183 13.16 -5.48 7.03
N GLU A 184 13.62 -4.52 6.23
CA GLU A 184 14.19 -3.25 6.66
C GLU A 184 13.34 -2.08 6.16
N PRO A 185 13.27 -0.96 6.91
CA PRO A 185 12.59 0.25 6.47
C PRO A 185 13.24 0.83 5.22
N ASP A 186 12.43 1.22 4.24
CA ASP A 186 12.88 1.90 3.02
C ASP A 186 11.93 3.06 2.72
N LEU A 187 12.46 4.29 2.83
CA LEU A 187 11.68 5.50 2.59
C LEU A 187 11.14 5.58 1.16
N ASN A 188 11.93 5.20 0.15
CA ASN A 188 11.50 5.33 -1.23
C ASN A 188 10.32 4.40 -1.52
N VAL A 189 10.40 3.16 -1.07
CA VAL A 189 9.32 2.18 -1.21
C VAL A 189 8.08 2.62 -0.41
N TRP A 190 8.28 3.17 0.80
CA TRP A 190 7.17 3.70 1.59
C TRP A 190 6.53 4.92 0.92
N LYS A 191 7.33 5.81 0.30
CA LYS A 191 6.79 6.96 -0.45
C LYS A 191 5.94 6.53 -1.65
N GLU A 192 6.30 5.45 -2.36
CA GLU A 192 5.44 4.89 -3.42
C GLU A 192 4.06 4.50 -2.87
N TYR A 193 4.05 3.79 -1.76
CA TYR A 193 2.81 3.41 -1.08
C TYR A 193 2.04 4.62 -0.55
N ALA A 194 2.72 5.54 0.12
CA ALA A 194 2.15 6.73 0.72
C ALA A 194 1.52 7.65 -0.35
N SER A 195 2.20 7.85 -1.48
CA SER A 195 1.67 8.59 -2.63
C SER A 195 0.46 7.89 -3.24
N ALA A 196 0.51 6.56 -3.39
CA ALA A 196 -0.62 5.79 -3.92
C ALA A 196 -1.86 5.82 -3.01
N LYS A 197 -1.65 5.92 -1.69
CA LYS A 197 -2.70 6.01 -0.68
C LYS A 197 -3.21 7.44 -0.48
N GLY A 198 -2.52 8.45 -1.03
CA GLY A 198 -2.86 9.86 -0.87
C GLY A 198 -2.58 10.39 0.54
N LEU A 199 -1.43 10.04 1.12
CA LEU A 199 -1.00 10.60 2.39
C LEU A 199 -0.77 12.11 2.27
N HIS A 200 -0.85 12.80 3.43
CA HIS A 200 -0.76 14.26 3.48
C HIS A 200 0.54 14.77 2.84
N PRO A 201 0.45 15.69 1.88
CA PRO A 201 1.60 16.13 1.09
C PRO A 201 2.74 16.67 1.94
N SER A 202 2.45 17.45 3.01
CA SER A 202 3.49 17.97 3.90
C SER A 202 4.37 16.89 4.52
N VAL A 203 3.83 15.70 4.78
CA VAL A 203 4.60 14.55 5.30
C VAL A 203 5.57 14.04 4.23
N LEU A 204 5.07 13.85 2.99
CA LEU A 204 5.88 13.37 1.88
C LEU A 204 7.01 14.35 1.53
N SER A 205 6.68 15.63 1.48
CA SER A 205 7.61 16.73 1.21
C SER A 205 8.67 16.85 2.31
N TYR A 206 8.27 16.84 3.59
CA TYR A 206 9.19 16.84 4.72
C TYR A 206 10.17 15.67 4.68
N LEU A 207 9.67 14.46 4.49
CA LEU A 207 10.51 13.25 4.44
C LEU A 207 11.39 13.19 3.17
N SER A 208 11.10 13.95 2.15
CA SER A 208 12.00 14.13 1.01
C SER A 208 13.20 14.99 1.37
N LEU A 209 13.03 15.96 2.27
CA LEU A 209 14.08 16.85 2.77
C LEU A 209 14.87 16.23 3.93
N LYS A 210 14.18 15.56 4.84
CA LYS A 210 14.71 14.97 6.09
C LYS A 210 14.52 13.47 6.09
N ARG A 211 15.25 12.77 5.23
CA ARG A 211 15.11 11.33 4.98
C ARG A 211 15.37 10.49 6.23
N GLU A 212 16.30 10.92 7.07
CA GLU A 212 16.71 10.30 8.34
C GLU A 212 15.57 10.28 9.38
N HIS A 213 14.60 11.18 9.27
CA HIS A 213 13.45 11.24 10.18
C HIS A 213 12.32 10.26 9.83
N PHE A 214 12.44 9.51 8.73
CA PHE A 214 11.42 8.54 8.33
C PHE A 214 11.25 7.41 9.34
N TYR A 215 12.36 6.84 9.79
CA TYR A 215 12.37 5.74 10.73
C TYR A 215 13.51 5.91 11.72
N HIS A 216 13.17 6.25 12.96
CA HIS A 216 14.12 6.49 14.03
C HIS A 216 13.66 5.77 15.28
N ILE A 217 14.52 5.01 15.93
CA ILE A 217 14.25 4.37 17.21
C ILE A 217 15.50 4.50 18.07
N GLU A 218 15.38 5.25 19.16
CA GLU A 218 16.43 5.43 20.16
C GLU A 218 15.92 4.98 21.52
N ASN A 219 16.66 4.08 22.14
CA ASN A 219 16.35 3.56 23.46
C ASN A 219 17.43 4.01 24.43
N THR A 220 17.17 5.12 25.14
CA THR A 220 18.06 5.64 26.20
C THR A 220 17.63 5.11 27.55
N ALA A 221 18.50 5.27 28.56
CA ALA A 221 18.21 4.84 29.94
C ALA A 221 16.96 5.53 30.52
N ASP A 222 16.69 6.78 30.10
CA ASP A 222 15.64 7.63 30.65
C ASP A 222 14.36 7.66 29.80
N ARG A 223 14.44 7.40 28.51
CA ARG A 223 13.27 7.47 27.61
C ARG A 223 13.47 6.64 26.35
N ILE A 224 12.35 6.23 25.79
CA ILE A 224 12.28 5.62 24.46
C ILE A 224 11.73 6.68 23.50
N CYS A 225 12.53 7.06 22.49
CA CYS A 225 12.12 7.94 21.40
C CYS A 225 11.98 7.12 20.14
N PHE A 226 10.87 7.28 19.42
CA PHE A 226 10.72 6.54 18.18
C PHE A 226 9.78 7.24 17.19
N VAL A 227 10.11 7.10 15.93
CA VAL A 227 9.28 7.45 14.77
C VAL A 227 9.24 6.27 13.84
N THR A 228 8.05 5.91 13.37
CA THR A 228 7.83 4.77 12.47
C THR A 228 6.98 5.18 11.27
N ALA A 229 6.99 4.37 10.22
CA ALA A 229 6.15 4.57 9.04
C ALA A 229 4.64 4.66 9.41
N ARG A 230 4.18 3.88 10.41
CA ARG A 230 2.81 3.95 10.94
C ARG A 230 2.54 5.31 11.59
N GLY A 231 3.47 5.83 12.39
CA GLY A 231 3.31 7.14 13.03
C GLY A 231 3.10 8.26 12.01
N TRP A 232 3.84 8.26 10.90
CA TRP A 232 3.65 9.19 9.79
C TRP A 232 2.31 9.02 9.09
N GLU A 233 1.86 7.79 8.88
CA GLU A 233 0.57 7.49 8.26
C GLU A 233 -0.61 7.97 9.13
N ASP A 234 -0.56 7.67 10.43
CA ASP A 234 -1.59 8.08 11.38
C ASP A 234 -1.62 9.62 11.53
N LEU A 235 -0.45 10.26 11.61
CA LEU A 235 -0.34 11.71 11.63
C LEU A 235 -0.94 12.33 10.36
N SER A 236 -0.64 11.77 9.19
CA SER A 236 -1.20 12.22 7.92
C SER A 236 -2.73 12.24 7.93
N ALA A 237 -3.36 11.19 8.45
CA ALA A 237 -4.82 11.10 8.52
C ALA A 237 -5.41 12.18 9.44
N ILE A 238 -4.75 12.46 10.55
CA ILE A 238 -5.16 13.50 11.50
C ILE A 238 -4.97 14.91 10.92
N LEU A 239 -3.88 15.17 10.20
CA LEU A 239 -3.66 16.46 9.55
C LEU A 239 -4.78 16.81 8.58
N TYR A 240 -5.24 15.87 7.75
CA TYR A 240 -6.41 16.07 6.90
C TYR A 240 -7.68 16.41 7.70
N GLY A 241 -7.94 15.66 8.79
CA GLY A 241 -9.09 15.96 9.65
C GLY A 241 -9.02 17.34 10.30
N TYR A 242 -7.81 17.80 10.66
CA TYR A 242 -7.59 19.12 11.21
C TYR A 242 -7.79 20.22 10.15
N GLU A 243 -7.31 20.02 8.93
CA GLU A 243 -7.54 20.94 7.81
C GLU A 243 -9.04 21.06 7.48
N ASP A 244 -9.77 19.94 7.40
CA ASP A 244 -11.21 19.91 7.13
C ASP A 244 -12.02 20.63 8.22
N MET A 245 -11.59 20.56 9.46
CA MET A 245 -12.21 21.24 10.60
C MET A 245 -11.67 22.65 10.86
N HIS A 246 -10.71 23.12 10.07
CA HIS A 246 -10.02 24.40 10.23
C HIS A 246 -9.31 24.54 11.60
N PHE A 247 -8.79 23.43 12.15
CA PHE A 247 -7.95 23.44 13.34
C PHE A 247 -6.47 23.58 12.95
N ALA A 248 -5.72 24.28 13.80
CA ALA A 248 -4.26 24.35 13.64
C ALA A 248 -3.60 23.22 14.45
N PRO A 249 -2.89 22.29 13.82
CA PRO A 249 -2.11 21.29 14.55
C PRO A 249 -0.95 21.98 15.28
N ASP A 250 -0.76 21.62 16.55
CA ASP A 250 0.33 22.08 17.38
C ASP A 250 1.41 20.99 17.55
N GLU A 251 2.54 21.37 18.15
CA GLU A 251 3.65 20.45 18.46
C GLU A 251 3.20 19.29 19.36
N ASN A 252 2.27 19.54 20.31
CA ASN A 252 1.80 18.51 21.23
C ASN A 252 0.99 17.44 20.50
N LEU A 253 0.17 17.82 19.54
CA LEU A 253 -0.53 16.86 18.68
C LEU A 253 0.45 16.01 17.90
N ILE A 254 1.41 16.64 17.22
CA ILE A 254 2.41 15.94 16.39
C ILE A 254 3.20 14.94 17.22
N ARG A 255 3.63 15.34 18.43
CA ARG A 255 4.37 14.49 19.37
C ARG A 255 3.60 13.26 19.83
N GLN A 256 2.26 13.26 19.81
CA GLN A 256 1.47 12.09 20.16
C GLN A 256 1.59 10.97 19.12
N TYR A 257 1.91 11.31 17.87
CA TYR A 257 2.11 10.37 16.76
C TYR A 257 3.58 10.09 16.49
N LEU A 258 4.41 11.14 16.51
CA LEU A 258 5.86 11.04 16.40
C LEU A 258 6.46 11.14 17.80
N GLN A 259 6.71 9.99 18.43
CA GLN A 259 7.17 9.94 19.82
C GLN A 259 8.68 10.22 19.93
N ASP A 260 9.13 11.22 19.19
CA ASP A 260 10.44 11.85 19.22
C ASP A 260 10.24 13.37 19.25
N GLU A 261 10.68 13.99 20.32
CA GLU A 261 10.42 15.42 20.58
C GLU A 261 11.13 16.34 19.60
N GLU A 262 12.33 15.96 19.17
CA GLU A 262 13.12 16.75 18.23
C GLU A 262 12.49 16.69 16.82
N ILE A 263 12.16 15.49 16.37
CA ILE A 263 11.51 15.29 15.06
C ILE A 263 10.11 15.91 15.04
N ALA A 264 9.35 15.78 16.14
CA ALA A 264 8.01 16.37 16.22
C ALA A 264 8.05 17.91 16.16
N ARG A 265 9.03 18.54 16.82
CA ARG A 265 9.25 19.99 16.79
C ARG A 265 9.68 20.46 15.38
N ASP A 266 10.64 19.76 14.78
CA ASP A 266 11.15 20.09 13.44
C ASP A 266 10.03 19.97 12.39
N PHE A 267 9.25 18.89 12.41
CA PHE A 267 8.08 18.73 11.53
C PHE A 267 7.01 19.78 11.83
N GLY A 268 6.75 20.11 13.09
CA GLY A 268 5.76 21.15 13.47
C GLY A 268 6.13 22.53 12.90
N ALA A 269 7.38 22.91 13.01
CA ALA A 269 7.90 24.14 12.41
C ALA A 269 7.79 24.11 10.88
N TYR A 270 8.17 23.00 10.26
CA TYR A 270 8.03 22.80 8.82
C TYR A 270 6.57 22.91 8.37
N TYR A 271 5.62 22.26 9.07
CA TYR A 271 4.21 22.28 8.71
C TYR A 271 3.61 23.71 8.74
N GLN A 272 4.00 24.51 9.73
CA GLN A 272 3.56 25.92 9.80
C GLN A 272 4.06 26.74 8.61
N LEU A 273 5.33 26.55 8.22
CA LEU A 273 5.89 27.20 7.04
C LEU A 273 5.25 26.69 5.74
N TYR A 274 5.04 25.38 5.65
CA TYR A 274 4.36 24.75 4.52
C TYR A 274 2.95 25.32 4.33
N ALA A 275 2.15 25.42 5.40
CA ALA A 275 0.80 25.99 5.33
C ALA A 275 0.80 27.47 4.92
N LYS A 276 1.77 28.25 5.44
CA LYS A 276 1.95 29.65 5.07
C LYS A 276 2.31 29.79 3.59
N TYR A 277 3.36 29.11 3.13
CA TYR A 277 3.85 29.23 1.76
C TYR A 277 2.86 28.69 0.73
N ARG A 278 2.05 27.68 1.09
CA ARG A 278 0.94 27.21 0.25
C ARG A 278 -0.04 28.32 -0.09
N GLN A 279 -0.31 29.25 0.84
CA GLN A 279 -1.16 30.42 0.62
C GLN A 279 -0.43 31.54 -0.12
N ASP A 280 0.82 31.84 0.27
CA ASP A 280 1.61 32.95 -0.29
C ASP A 280 1.97 32.73 -1.77
N TYR A 281 2.36 31.51 -2.14
CA TYR A 281 2.79 31.19 -3.51
C TYR A 281 1.68 30.74 -4.45
N ARG A 282 0.48 30.43 -3.93
CA ARG A 282 -0.69 30.09 -4.75
C ARG A 282 -0.40 29.01 -5.80
N ILE A 283 0.33 27.96 -5.42
CA ILE A 283 0.80 26.90 -6.34
C ILE A 283 -0.34 26.27 -7.16
N PRO A 284 -1.54 25.95 -6.61
CA PRO A 284 -2.63 25.42 -7.40
C PRO A 284 -3.04 26.31 -8.57
N GLU A 285 -3.01 27.63 -8.38
CA GLU A 285 -3.35 28.61 -9.42
C GLU A 285 -2.22 28.72 -10.47
N ILE A 286 -0.95 28.63 -10.07
CA ILE A 286 0.17 28.54 -11.00
C ILE A 286 0.01 27.31 -11.89
N LEU A 287 -0.20 26.13 -11.28
CA LEU A 287 -0.32 24.87 -12.02
C LEU A 287 -1.55 24.78 -12.92
N SER A 288 -2.62 25.50 -12.59
CA SER A 288 -3.82 25.58 -13.44
C SER A 288 -3.73 26.63 -14.53
N GLY A 289 -2.74 27.53 -14.48
CA GLY A 289 -2.61 28.66 -15.42
C GLY A 289 -3.69 29.72 -15.23
N SER A 290 -4.27 29.83 -14.03
CA SER A 290 -5.33 30.80 -13.75
C SER A 290 -4.83 32.17 -13.28
N LEU A 291 -3.52 32.35 -13.10
CA LEU A 291 -2.88 33.60 -12.73
C LEU A 291 -2.41 34.39 -13.96
N ASP A 292 -2.46 35.72 -13.84
CA ASP A 292 -1.86 36.59 -14.84
C ASP A 292 -0.32 36.45 -14.83
N GLU A 293 0.32 36.56 -15.98
CA GLU A 293 1.76 36.40 -16.19
C GLU A 293 2.57 37.32 -15.26
N SER A 294 2.16 38.58 -15.07
CA SER A 294 2.80 39.54 -14.16
C SER A 294 2.77 39.11 -12.69
N VAL A 295 1.73 38.38 -12.27
CA VAL A 295 1.63 37.83 -10.91
C VAL A 295 2.60 36.65 -10.77
N VAL A 296 2.66 35.77 -11.77
CA VAL A 296 3.59 34.64 -11.79
C VAL A 296 5.03 35.13 -11.76
N GLU A 297 5.41 36.16 -12.56
CA GLU A 297 6.75 36.77 -12.53
C GLU A 297 7.10 37.35 -11.14
N SER A 298 6.13 37.98 -10.47
CA SER A 298 6.33 38.49 -9.11
C SER A 298 6.58 37.36 -8.10
N LEU A 299 5.85 36.24 -8.21
CA LEU A 299 6.04 35.06 -7.37
C LEU A 299 7.37 34.35 -7.68
N CYS A 300 7.79 34.28 -8.93
CA CYS A 300 9.12 33.78 -9.32
C CYS A 300 10.23 34.63 -8.68
N THR A 301 10.10 35.96 -8.73
CA THR A 301 11.08 36.88 -8.12
C THR A 301 11.11 36.71 -6.60
N LEU A 302 9.97 36.56 -5.95
CA LEU A 302 9.87 36.27 -4.52
C LEU A 302 10.61 34.98 -4.18
N ALA A 303 10.34 33.89 -4.89
CA ALA A 303 10.96 32.59 -4.67
C ALA A 303 12.48 32.62 -4.95
N ALA A 304 12.93 33.35 -5.96
CA ALA A 304 14.36 33.47 -6.30
C ALA A 304 15.19 34.09 -5.17
N HIS A 305 14.62 35.03 -4.42
CA HIS A 305 15.29 35.74 -3.33
C HIS A 305 15.02 35.12 -1.95
N ALA A 306 14.19 34.08 -1.88
CA ALA A 306 13.85 33.41 -0.65
C ALA A 306 15.02 32.60 -0.06
N PRO A 307 15.07 32.39 1.27
CA PRO A 307 16.00 31.44 1.90
C PRO A 307 15.91 30.03 1.33
N THR A 308 16.97 29.25 1.43
CA THR A 308 17.02 27.88 0.88
C THR A 308 15.88 26.99 1.38
N ASP A 309 15.52 27.07 2.67
CA ASP A 309 14.44 26.27 3.25
C ASP A 309 13.08 26.61 2.65
N GLU A 310 12.81 27.90 2.39
CA GLU A 310 11.59 28.35 1.72
C GLU A 310 11.57 27.87 0.27
N ARG A 311 12.67 28.02 -0.48
CA ARG A 311 12.80 27.56 -1.87
C ARG A 311 12.54 26.06 -2.00
N LEU A 312 13.13 25.25 -1.11
CA LEU A 312 12.88 23.80 -1.08
C LEU A 312 11.44 23.46 -0.69
N THR A 313 10.83 24.25 0.22
CA THR A 313 9.41 24.07 0.57
C THR A 313 8.50 24.39 -0.62
N VAL A 314 8.80 25.45 -1.38
CA VAL A 314 8.07 25.81 -2.61
C VAL A 314 8.22 24.71 -3.67
N ALA A 315 9.41 24.14 -3.83
CA ALA A 315 9.61 22.97 -4.69
C ALA A 315 8.79 21.75 -4.21
N GLY A 316 8.72 21.51 -2.91
CA GLY A 316 7.84 20.50 -2.31
C GLY A 316 6.37 20.74 -2.63
N LEU A 317 5.88 21.99 -2.54
CA LEU A 317 4.50 22.36 -2.91
C LEU A 317 4.18 22.10 -4.39
N LEU A 318 5.14 22.32 -5.31
CA LEU A 318 5.00 21.94 -6.71
C LEU A 318 4.84 20.43 -6.88
N LEU A 319 5.69 19.63 -6.20
CA LEU A 319 5.58 18.17 -6.20
C LEU A 319 4.22 17.70 -5.69
N ASP A 320 3.71 18.31 -4.64
CA ASP A 320 2.41 17.97 -4.06
C ASP A 320 1.26 18.24 -5.05
N GLY A 321 1.30 19.39 -5.73
CA GLY A 321 0.35 19.73 -6.77
C GLY A 321 0.37 18.71 -7.93
N TRP A 322 1.56 18.35 -8.41
CA TRP A 322 1.72 17.33 -9.45
C TRP A 322 1.29 15.94 -8.97
N ASN A 323 1.65 15.54 -7.76
CA ASN A 323 1.27 14.25 -7.19
C ASN A 323 -0.25 14.09 -7.10
N SER A 324 -0.96 15.13 -6.70
CA SER A 324 -2.42 15.15 -6.69
C SER A 324 -3.02 14.92 -8.09
N LEU A 325 -2.43 15.54 -9.12
CA LEU A 325 -2.86 15.36 -10.51
C LEU A 325 -2.52 13.97 -11.07
N PHE A 326 -1.35 13.41 -10.73
CA PHE A 326 -0.99 12.04 -11.12
C PHE A 326 -1.90 11.00 -10.47
N LEU A 327 -2.26 11.17 -9.20
CA LEU A 327 -3.23 10.30 -8.53
C LEU A 327 -4.59 10.36 -9.22
N LYS A 328 -5.08 11.56 -9.49
CA LYS A 328 -6.36 11.75 -10.18
C LYS A 328 -6.34 11.14 -11.59
N PHE A 329 -5.25 11.31 -12.33
CA PHE A 329 -5.09 10.66 -13.63
C PHE A 329 -5.14 9.13 -13.51
N ARG A 330 -4.44 8.55 -12.52
CA ARG A 330 -4.43 7.11 -12.27
C ARG A 330 -5.83 6.58 -11.95
N GLU A 331 -6.58 7.29 -11.12
CA GLU A 331 -7.98 6.95 -10.80
C GLU A 331 -8.87 6.93 -12.05
N GLU A 332 -8.80 8.00 -12.86
CA GLU A 332 -9.60 8.08 -14.09
C GLU A 332 -9.15 7.08 -15.17
N ASP A 333 -7.86 6.78 -15.25
CA ASP A 333 -7.32 5.78 -16.18
C ASP A 333 -7.78 4.37 -15.81
N GLN A 334 -7.64 3.98 -14.55
CA GLN A 334 -8.11 2.69 -14.05
C GLN A 334 -9.64 2.56 -14.18
N PHE A 335 -10.37 3.62 -13.87
CA PHE A 335 -11.81 3.67 -14.04
C PHE A 335 -12.23 3.48 -15.51
N ALA A 336 -11.59 4.17 -16.45
CA ALA A 336 -11.89 4.05 -17.88
C ALA A 336 -11.66 2.62 -18.39
N VAL A 337 -10.58 1.97 -17.96
CA VAL A 337 -10.26 0.57 -18.30
C VAL A 337 -11.30 -0.39 -17.72
N ALA A 338 -11.66 -0.22 -16.45
CA ALA A 338 -12.66 -1.04 -15.78
C ALA A 338 -14.05 -0.86 -16.42
N LEU A 339 -14.47 0.39 -16.67
CA LEU A 339 -15.72 0.70 -17.36
C LEU A 339 -15.79 0.05 -18.74
N GLN A 340 -14.73 0.18 -19.55
CA GLN A 340 -14.66 -0.45 -20.85
C GLN A 340 -14.85 -1.97 -20.78
N SER A 341 -14.22 -2.62 -19.80
CA SER A 341 -14.35 -4.06 -19.59
C SER A 341 -15.79 -4.45 -19.25
N VAL A 342 -16.43 -3.74 -18.31
CA VAL A 342 -17.81 -4.02 -17.88
C VAL A 342 -18.80 -3.76 -19.01
N LEU A 343 -18.66 -2.65 -19.74
CA LEU A 343 -19.54 -2.33 -20.87
C LEU A 343 -19.37 -3.32 -22.04
N ARG A 344 -18.17 -3.89 -22.22
CA ARG A 344 -17.95 -4.98 -23.18
C ARG A 344 -18.73 -6.25 -22.77
N GLN A 345 -18.73 -6.58 -21.48
CA GLN A 345 -19.53 -7.70 -20.95
C GLN A 345 -21.03 -7.43 -21.07
N ALA A 346 -21.50 -6.22 -20.75
CA ALA A 346 -22.88 -5.80 -20.92
C ALA A 346 -23.34 -5.94 -22.39
N ARG A 347 -22.50 -5.49 -23.34
CA ARG A 347 -22.77 -5.65 -24.78
C ARG A 347 -22.90 -7.12 -25.19
N ALA A 348 -22.01 -7.99 -24.71
CA ALA A 348 -22.09 -9.42 -25.02
C ALA A 348 -23.39 -10.03 -24.48
N SER A 349 -23.75 -9.72 -23.24
CA SER A 349 -25.00 -10.17 -22.61
C SER A 349 -26.26 -9.71 -23.35
N LEU A 350 -26.29 -8.47 -23.82
CA LEU A 350 -27.40 -7.91 -24.61
C LEU A 350 -27.55 -8.62 -25.99
N LEU A 351 -26.45 -8.98 -26.62
CA LEU A 351 -26.45 -9.71 -27.88
C LEU A 351 -26.89 -11.18 -27.72
N GLU A 352 -26.71 -11.76 -26.54
CA GLU A 352 -27.22 -13.08 -26.14
C GLU A 352 -28.73 -13.07 -25.79
N GLY A 353 -29.37 -11.90 -25.80
CA GLY A 353 -30.81 -11.74 -25.54
C GLY A 353 -31.16 -11.39 -24.09
N ASN A 354 -30.18 -11.14 -23.22
CA ASN A 354 -30.45 -10.66 -21.89
C ASN A 354 -30.81 -9.16 -21.88
N THR A 355 -31.46 -8.69 -20.83
CA THR A 355 -31.79 -7.28 -20.66
C THR A 355 -30.68 -6.52 -19.89
N LEU A 356 -30.59 -5.19 -20.08
CA LEU A 356 -29.66 -4.35 -19.32
C LEU A 356 -29.98 -4.37 -17.82
N ASP A 357 -31.25 -4.52 -17.45
CA ASP A 357 -31.71 -4.64 -16.08
C ASP A 357 -31.13 -5.88 -15.40
N ALA A 358 -31.28 -7.05 -16.02
CA ALA A 358 -30.73 -8.31 -15.51
C ALA A 358 -29.20 -8.26 -15.37
N PHE A 359 -28.51 -7.64 -16.32
CA PHE A 359 -27.05 -7.47 -16.25
C PHE A 359 -26.66 -6.54 -15.08
N THR A 360 -27.39 -5.44 -14.89
CA THR A 360 -27.11 -4.47 -13.81
C THR A 360 -27.31 -5.10 -12.44
N GLU A 361 -28.39 -5.88 -12.26
CA GLU A 361 -28.61 -6.63 -10.99
C GLU A 361 -27.51 -7.67 -10.74
N GLN A 362 -27.12 -8.41 -11.76
CA GLN A 362 -26.03 -9.39 -11.64
C GLN A 362 -24.71 -8.71 -11.27
N TYR A 363 -24.40 -7.58 -11.91
CA TYR A 363 -23.21 -6.78 -11.59
C TYR A 363 -23.21 -6.33 -10.12
N ARG A 364 -24.33 -5.75 -9.64
CA ARG A 364 -24.47 -5.31 -8.25
C ARG A 364 -24.34 -6.45 -7.24
N THR A 365 -24.96 -7.58 -7.52
CA THR A 365 -24.87 -8.78 -6.66
C THR A 365 -23.43 -9.26 -6.56
N SER A 366 -22.72 -9.31 -7.69
CA SER A 366 -21.30 -9.69 -7.72
C SER A 366 -20.43 -8.70 -6.91
N GLN A 367 -20.68 -7.39 -7.03
CA GLN A 367 -19.93 -6.39 -6.27
C GLN A 367 -20.22 -6.46 -4.77
N LYS A 368 -21.47 -6.68 -4.37
CA LYS A 368 -21.85 -6.85 -2.97
C LYS A 368 -21.10 -8.03 -2.34
N ILE A 369 -21.05 -9.18 -3.02
CA ILE A 369 -20.30 -10.36 -2.57
C ILE A 369 -18.81 -10.05 -2.43
N ARG A 370 -18.22 -9.31 -3.38
CA ARG A 370 -16.80 -8.92 -3.31
C ARG A 370 -16.52 -7.97 -2.16
N LEU A 371 -17.42 -7.03 -1.87
CA LEU A 371 -17.29 -6.08 -0.77
C LEU A 371 -17.43 -6.79 0.59
N GLU A 372 -18.44 -7.62 0.77
CA GLU A 372 -18.66 -8.42 1.99
C GLU A 372 -17.49 -9.35 2.32
N ASN A 373 -16.80 -9.85 1.29
CA ASN A 373 -15.61 -10.67 1.45
C ASN A 373 -14.29 -9.87 1.51
N HIS A 374 -14.34 -8.54 1.68
CA HIS A 374 -13.17 -7.67 1.74
C HIS A 374 -12.18 -7.81 0.57
N LEU A 375 -12.71 -8.10 -0.64
CA LEU A 375 -11.92 -8.31 -1.86
C LEU A 375 -11.62 -7.05 -2.63
N LEU A 376 -12.24 -5.92 -2.24
CA LEU A 376 -12.07 -4.62 -2.89
C LEU A 376 -11.35 -3.68 -1.92
N ASP A 377 -10.37 -2.95 -2.42
CA ASP A 377 -9.83 -1.81 -1.71
C ASP A 377 -10.74 -0.57 -1.88
N ARG A 378 -10.38 0.55 -1.23
CA ARG A 378 -11.19 1.77 -1.30
C ARG A 378 -11.34 2.28 -2.73
N MET A 379 -10.25 2.31 -3.50
CA MET A 379 -10.25 2.80 -4.88
C MET A 379 -11.08 1.88 -5.79
N GLU A 380 -10.95 0.57 -5.64
CA GLU A 380 -11.76 -0.42 -6.37
C GLU A 380 -13.24 -0.32 -5.99
N THR A 381 -13.55 -0.06 -4.72
CA THR A 381 -14.93 0.16 -4.24
C THR A 381 -15.53 1.39 -4.90
N ASP A 382 -14.84 2.54 -4.85
CA ASP A 382 -15.29 3.77 -5.50
C ASP A 382 -15.46 3.59 -7.02
N CYS A 383 -14.53 2.89 -7.66
CA CYS A 383 -14.60 2.57 -9.09
C CYS A 383 -15.84 1.72 -9.43
N THR A 384 -16.09 0.65 -8.67
CA THR A 384 -17.24 -0.23 -8.92
C THR A 384 -18.58 0.44 -8.65
N GLU A 385 -18.65 1.32 -7.66
CA GLU A 385 -19.85 2.13 -7.40
C GLU A 385 -20.12 3.16 -8.51
N ARG A 386 -19.07 3.80 -9.05
CA ARG A 386 -19.21 4.69 -10.21
C ARG A 386 -19.74 3.94 -11.43
N ILE A 387 -19.22 2.73 -11.71
CA ILE A 387 -19.69 1.89 -12.81
C ILE A 387 -21.16 1.49 -12.60
N ALA A 388 -21.53 1.06 -11.39
CA ALA A 388 -22.92 0.72 -11.07
C ALA A 388 -23.88 1.88 -11.33
N ARG A 389 -23.50 3.10 -10.90
CA ARG A 389 -24.28 4.32 -11.18
C ARG A 389 -24.45 4.60 -12.69
N ILE A 390 -23.40 4.40 -13.50
CA ILE A 390 -23.49 4.58 -14.95
C ILE A 390 -24.44 3.56 -15.58
N LEU A 391 -24.40 2.29 -15.15
CA LEU A 391 -25.32 1.26 -15.61
C LEU A 391 -26.78 1.60 -15.27
N GLU A 392 -27.05 2.07 -14.05
CA GLU A 392 -28.37 2.49 -13.60
C GLU A 392 -28.89 3.74 -14.33
N GLN A 393 -28.03 4.73 -14.55
CA GLN A 393 -28.40 5.90 -15.35
C GLN A 393 -28.72 5.50 -16.79
N SER A 394 -27.93 4.62 -17.37
CA SER A 394 -28.19 4.07 -18.71
C SER A 394 -29.49 3.26 -18.74
N LEU A 395 -29.77 2.44 -17.71
CA LEU A 395 -31.01 1.70 -17.57
C LEU A 395 -32.21 2.65 -17.44
N SER A 396 -32.13 3.64 -16.57
CA SER A 396 -33.18 4.65 -16.39
C SER A 396 -33.50 5.38 -17.71
N ARG A 397 -32.46 5.73 -18.49
CA ARG A 397 -32.62 6.36 -19.79
C ARG A 397 -33.32 5.44 -20.80
N THR A 398 -32.94 4.16 -20.86
CA THR A 398 -33.60 3.19 -21.73
C THR A 398 -35.06 2.98 -21.40
N GLN A 399 -35.41 2.99 -20.12
CA GLN A 399 -36.80 2.88 -19.65
C GLN A 399 -37.62 4.13 -19.97
N GLN A 400 -37.08 5.35 -19.74
CA GLN A 400 -37.75 6.63 -20.04
C GLN A 400 -38.01 6.79 -21.56
N GLU A 401 -37.01 6.46 -22.36
CA GLU A 401 -37.10 6.56 -23.83
C GLU A 401 -37.80 5.33 -24.47
N ARG A 402 -38.21 4.34 -23.64
CA ARG A 402 -38.86 3.08 -24.06
C ARG A 402 -38.05 2.32 -25.15
N ILE A 403 -36.73 2.33 -24.97
CA ILE A 403 -35.79 1.65 -25.89
C ILE A 403 -35.67 0.18 -25.48
N SER A 404 -36.03 -0.73 -26.39
CA SER A 404 -35.91 -2.17 -26.18
C SER A 404 -34.95 -2.84 -27.19
N ALA A 405 -34.60 -2.15 -28.27
CA ALA A 405 -33.69 -2.69 -29.27
C ALA A 405 -32.24 -2.76 -28.72
N PRO A 406 -31.59 -3.93 -28.74
CA PRO A 406 -30.24 -4.09 -28.18
C PRO A 406 -29.21 -3.10 -28.74
N GLU A 407 -29.30 -2.79 -30.03
CA GLU A 407 -28.39 -1.86 -30.71
C GLU A 407 -28.52 -0.44 -30.19
N ALA A 408 -29.73 0.02 -29.87
CA ALA A 408 -29.97 1.34 -29.33
C ALA A 408 -29.51 1.44 -27.83
N VAL A 409 -29.67 0.35 -27.05
CA VAL A 409 -29.13 0.26 -25.70
C VAL A 409 -27.60 0.31 -25.73
N ILE A 410 -26.97 -0.42 -26.66
CA ILE A 410 -25.51 -0.41 -26.85
C ILE A 410 -25.02 1.01 -27.23
N ALA A 411 -25.80 1.77 -28.01
CA ALA A 411 -25.46 3.15 -28.35
C ALA A 411 -25.44 4.06 -27.11
N ILE A 412 -26.38 3.89 -26.16
CA ILE A 412 -26.40 4.63 -24.88
C ILE A 412 -25.14 4.27 -24.05
N LEU A 413 -24.81 2.98 -23.92
CA LEU A 413 -23.63 2.54 -23.20
C LEU A 413 -22.34 3.07 -23.83
N ARG A 414 -22.27 3.13 -25.16
CA ARG A 414 -21.13 3.72 -25.89
C ARG A 414 -21.00 5.22 -25.58
N HIS A 415 -22.09 5.96 -25.60
CA HIS A 415 -22.08 7.39 -25.25
C HIS A 415 -21.57 7.62 -23.83
N ALA A 416 -22.02 6.81 -22.87
CA ALA A 416 -21.51 6.87 -21.49
C ALA A 416 -20.01 6.60 -21.39
N LEU A 417 -19.47 5.68 -22.20
CA LEU A 417 -18.02 5.44 -22.27
C LEU A 417 -17.29 6.65 -22.87
N GLU A 418 -17.80 7.23 -23.96
CA GLU A 418 -17.21 8.39 -24.63
C GLU A 418 -17.13 9.61 -23.71
N GLU A 419 -18.16 9.88 -22.89
CA GLU A 419 -18.15 10.94 -21.89
C GLU A 419 -17.04 10.74 -20.85
N ASN A 420 -16.88 9.52 -20.35
CA ASN A 420 -15.85 9.22 -19.35
C ASN A 420 -14.43 9.22 -19.95
N VAL A 421 -14.27 8.82 -21.22
CA VAL A 421 -12.98 8.96 -21.93
C VAL A 421 -12.62 10.44 -22.11
N LYS A 422 -13.58 11.34 -22.32
CA LYS A 422 -13.33 12.80 -22.34
C LYS A 422 -12.83 13.31 -20.99
N ILE A 423 -13.44 12.90 -19.89
CA ILE A 423 -13.01 13.28 -18.53
C ILE A 423 -11.54 12.85 -18.30
N ARG A 424 -11.21 11.61 -18.69
CA ARG A 424 -9.83 11.12 -18.64
C ARG A 424 -8.88 12.00 -19.49
N GLN A 425 -9.28 12.33 -20.71
CA GLN A 425 -8.45 13.16 -21.60
C GLN A 425 -8.27 14.58 -21.05
N ASP A 426 -9.30 15.16 -20.46
CA ASP A 426 -9.20 16.46 -19.78
C ASP A 426 -8.24 16.40 -18.59
N THR A 427 -8.23 15.29 -17.85
CA THR A 427 -7.26 15.08 -16.76
C THR A 427 -5.83 14.99 -17.29
N VAL A 428 -5.61 14.28 -18.41
CA VAL A 428 -4.29 14.24 -19.09
C VAL A 428 -3.84 15.65 -19.49
N ASN A 429 -4.71 16.41 -20.15
CA ASN A 429 -4.39 17.76 -20.62
C ASN A 429 -4.04 18.71 -19.46
N ARG A 430 -4.83 18.64 -18.36
CA ARG A 430 -4.56 19.42 -17.13
C ARG A 430 -3.23 19.05 -16.48
N THR A 431 -2.94 17.76 -16.40
CA THR A 431 -1.69 17.27 -15.79
C THR A 431 -0.47 17.66 -16.64
N SER A 432 -0.56 17.57 -17.98
CA SER A 432 0.51 17.99 -18.88
C SER A 432 0.75 19.52 -18.81
N LEU A 433 -0.33 20.30 -18.76
CA LEU A 433 -0.24 21.75 -18.59
C LEU A 433 0.41 22.11 -17.25
N ALA A 434 -0.02 21.48 -16.17
CA ALA A 434 0.53 21.71 -14.84
C ALA A 434 2.01 21.36 -14.74
N LEU A 435 2.47 20.29 -15.40
CA LEU A 435 3.89 19.96 -15.49
C LEU A 435 4.66 21.08 -16.21
N HIS A 436 4.19 21.51 -17.38
CA HIS A 436 4.82 22.57 -18.14
C HIS A 436 4.89 23.90 -17.35
N LEU A 437 3.79 24.35 -16.76
CA LEU A 437 3.74 25.60 -16.00
C LEU A 437 4.56 25.53 -14.72
N GLY A 438 4.52 24.40 -14.00
CA GLY A 438 5.32 24.23 -12.80
C GLY A 438 6.82 24.15 -13.07
N PHE A 439 7.25 23.50 -14.15
CA PHE A 439 8.67 23.53 -14.57
C PHE A 439 9.09 24.92 -15.05
N SER A 440 8.24 25.62 -15.78
CA SER A 440 8.50 27.01 -16.19
C SER A 440 8.69 27.93 -14.99
N PHE A 441 7.82 27.80 -13.99
CA PHE A 441 7.96 28.54 -12.73
C PHE A 441 9.26 28.18 -12.01
N ALA A 442 9.55 26.88 -11.86
CA ALA A 442 10.74 26.40 -11.15
C ALA A 442 12.03 26.84 -11.85
N GLU A 443 12.08 26.80 -13.18
CA GLU A 443 13.24 27.28 -13.98
C GLU A 443 13.44 28.79 -13.82
N SER A 444 12.35 29.57 -13.85
CA SER A 444 12.40 31.02 -13.69
C SER A 444 12.80 31.44 -12.26
N ALA A 445 12.32 30.70 -11.24
CA ALA A 445 12.58 31.04 -9.85
C ALA A 445 13.93 30.49 -9.34
N PHE A 446 14.33 29.30 -9.75
CA PHE A 446 15.48 28.58 -9.17
C PHE A 446 16.64 28.37 -10.13
N GLY A 447 16.43 28.59 -11.43
CA GLY A 447 17.46 28.33 -12.46
C GLY A 447 17.84 26.84 -12.50
N ASP A 448 19.14 26.53 -12.56
CA ASP A 448 19.69 25.17 -12.47
C ASP A 448 20.08 24.82 -11.01
N GLY A 449 19.32 25.32 -10.02
CA GLY A 449 19.60 25.14 -8.59
C GLY A 449 19.29 23.74 -8.04
N PRO A 450 19.61 23.50 -6.76
CA PRO A 450 19.35 22.22 -6.09
C PRO A 450 17.86 21.87 -6.03
N GLU A 451 16.97 22.85 -6.11
CA GLU A 451 15.52 22.68 -6.11
C GLU A 451 15.05 21.89 -7.35
N ILE A 452 15.64 22.17 -8.53
CA ILE A 452 15.34 21.40 -9.75
C ILE A 452 15.82 19.96 -9.61
N LEU A 453 17.00 19.74 -9.01
CA LEU A 453 17.52 18.40 -8.74
C LEU A 453 16.59 17.63 -7.81
N PHE A 454 16.08 18.30 -6.77
CA PHE A 454 15.10 17.74 -5.84
C PHE A 454 13.81 17.34 -6.56
N LEU A 455 13.23 18.22 -7.40
CA LEU A 455 12.04 17.95 -8.20
C LEU A 455 12.21 16.72 -9.10
N ILE A 456 13.29 16.66 -9.87
CA ILE A 456 13.56 15.57 -10.82
C ILE A 456 13.82 14.26 -10.08
N SER A 457 14.59 14.28 -9.00
CA SER A 457 14.85 13.10 -8.18
C SER A 457 13.54 12.52 -7.62
N ASP A 458 12.67 13.35 -7.06
CA ASP A 458 11.39 12.89 -6.49
C ASP A 458 10.45 12.34 -7.57
N LEU A 459 10.29 13.04 -8.70
CA LEU A 459 9.49 12.57 -9.84
C LEU A 459 10.01 11.25 -10.41
N SER A 460 11.33 11.04 -10.43
CA SER A 460 11.94 9.79 -10.92
C SER A 460 11.67 8.57 -10.01
N HIS A 461 11.43 8.81 -8.73
CA HIS A 461 11.10 7.77 -7.75
C HIS A 461 9.59 7.57 -7.59
N ASN A 462 8.76 8.46 -8.15
CA ASN A 462 7.31 8.36 -8.06
C ASN A 462 6.75 7.53 -9.22
N ALA A 463 6.22 6.34 -8.93
CA ALA A 463 5.69 5.42 -9.95
C ALA A 463 4.55 6.04 -10.79
N ASN A 464 3.69 6.88 -10.19
CA ASN A 464 2.60 7.54 -10.91
C ASN A 464 3.13 8.61 -11.87
N ALA A 465 4.13 9.40 -11.44
CA ALA A 465 4.80 10.39 -12.27
C ALA A 465 5.53 9.73 -13.44
N VAL A 466 6.33 8.69 -13.16
CA VAL A 466 7.06 7.92 -14.18
C VAL A 466 6.09 7.30 -15.19
N SER A 467 4.98 6.71 -14.72
CA SER A 467 3.95 6.15 -15.59
C SER A 467 3.34 7.22 -16.50
N PHE A 468 2.94 8.36 -15.95
CA PHE A 468 2.35 9.47 -16.73
C PHE A 468 3.34 10.01 -17.75
N ILE A 469 4.56 10.38 -17.31
CA ILE A 469 5.59 10.98 -18.17
C ILE A 469 6.03 10.02 -19.26
N SER A 470 6.12 8.72 -19.01
CA SER A 470 6.47 7.74 -20.03
C SER A 470 5.41 7.59 -21.13
N HIS A 471 4.12 7.79 -20.81
CA HIS A 471 3.02 7.67 -21.78
C HIS A 471 2.76 8.97 -22.56
N PHE A 472 2.85 10.12 -21.89
CA PHE A 472 2.44 11.40 -22.48
C PHE A 472 3.60 12.36 -22.74
N GLY A 473 4.79 12.07 -22.22
CA GLY A 473 5.97 12.90 -22.36
C GLY A 473 5.98 14.10 -21.39
N CYS A 474 7.16 14.66 -21.20
CA CYS A 474 7.41 15.96 -20.57
C CYS A 474 8.84 16.37 -20.98
N GLU A 475 8.96 17.34 -21.89
CA GLU A 475 10.27 17.74 -22.45
C GLU A 475 11.19 18.30 -21.38
N GLU A 476 10.65 19.10 -20.45
CA GLU A 476 11.38 19.70 -19.34
C GLU A 476 11.98 18.62 -18.43
N TYR A 477 11.18 17.63 -18.05
CA TYR A 477 11.65 16.50 -17.23
C TYR A 477 12.82 15.77 -17.91
N PHE A 478 12.69 15.42 -19.19
CA PHE A 478 13.75 14.71 -19.90
C PHE A 478 15.01 15.56 -20.07
N ARG A 479 14.86 16.87 -20.31
CA ARG A 479 15.96 17.82 -20.40
C ARG A 479 16.77 17.87 -19.11
N PHE A 480 16.11 18.02 -17.97
CA PHE A 480 16.75 18.09 -16.66
C PHE A 480 17.30 16.73 -16.21
N ASN A 481 16.57 15.64 -16.42
CA ASN A 481 17.02 14.29 -16.08
C ASN A 481 18.30 13.90 -16.85
N LYS A 482 18.42 14.30 -18.11
CA LYS A 482 19.64 14.11 -18.89
C LYS A 482 20.82 14.89 -18.31
N LYS A 483 20.60 16.14 -17.88
CA LYS A 483 21.64 16.93 -17.19
C LYS A 483 22.12 16.27 -15.90
N LEU A 484 21.20 15.71 -15.11
CA LEU A 484 21.49 14.98 -13.86
C LEU A 484 22.39 13.77 -14.12
N LYS A 485 22.04 12.90 -15.05
CA LYS A 485 22.83 11.70 -15.38
C LYS A 485 24.26 12.07 -15.81
N PHE A 486 24.43 13.12 -16.58
CA PHE A 486 25.76 13.63 -16.95
C PHE A 486 26.55 14.14 -15.74
N GLN A 487 25.90 14.77 -14.77
CA GLN A 487 26.57 15.24 -13.55
C GLN A 487 26.97 14.08 -12.63
N GLU A 488 26.11 13.07 -12.47
CA GLU A 488 26.42 11.86 -11.70
C GLU A 488 27.55 11.05 -12.33
N GLU A 489 27.53 10.85 -13.66
CA GLU A 489 28.61 10.16 -14.36
C GLU A 489 29.95 10.93 -14.21
N ARG A 490 29.91 12.24 -14.29
CA ARG A 490 31.09 13.09 -14.08
C ARG A 490 31.61 13.02 -12.64
N GLN A 491 30.74 13.04 -11.64
CA GLN A 491 31.14 12.91 -10.23
C GLN A 491 31.72 11.52 -9.93
N ASN A 492 31.11 10.46 -10.45
CA ASN A 492 31.61 9.10 -10.31
C ASN A 492 32.99 8.95 -10.95
N LEU A 493 33.19 9.51 -12.14
CA LEU A 493 34.49 9.53 -12.83
C LEU A 493 35.55 10.30 -12.04
N LEU A 494 35.20 11.43 -11.43
CA LEU A 494 36.09 12.20 -10.57
C LEU A 494 36.45 11.44 -9.29
N GLN A 495 35.50 10.74 -8.67
CA GLN A 495 35.74 9.89 -7.51
C GLN A 495 36.63 8.70 -7.86
N GLU A 496 36.43 8.07 -9.01
CA GLU A 496 37.32 7.01 -9.51
C GLU A 496 38.74 7.54 -9.75
N ILE A 497 38.88 8.70 -10.36
CA ILE A 497 40.19 9.35 -10.58
C ILE A 497 40.87 9.67 -9.23
N ASP A 498 40.13 10.25 -8.26
CA ASP A 498 40.68 10.53 -6.93
C ASP A 498 41.06 9.26 -6.16
N SER A 499 40.31 8.17 -6.32
CA SER A 499 40.64 6.88 -5.72
C SER A 499 41.93 6.30 -6.31
N VAL A 500 42.12 6.41 -7.61
CA VAL A 500 43.35 5.98 -8.30
C VAL A 500 44.56 6.83 -7.88
N ILE A 501 44.39 8.17 -7.78
CA ILE A 501 45.46 9.07 -7.32
C ILE A 501 45.89 8.79 -5.87
N ARG A 502 44.96 8.40 -5.00
CA ARG A 502 45.25 8.02 -3.60
C ARG A 502 45.90 6.64 -3.45
N THR A 503 45.85 5.81 -4.49
CA THR A 503 46.40 4.45 -4.48
C THR A 503 47.79 4.37 -5.12
N VAL A 504 48.22 5.42 -5.81
CA VAL A 504 49.60 5.65 -6.33
C VAL A 504 50.39 6.52 -5.35
#